data_5a4b75d5713dfdc3c4b582067e8ed5b8
#
_entry.id   5a4b75d5713dfdc3c4b582067e8ed5b8
#
_cell.length_a   1.000
_cell.length_b   1.000
_cell.length_c   1.000
_cell.angle_alpha   90.00
_cell.angle_beta   90.00
_cell.angle_gamma   90.00
#
_symmetry.space_group_name_H-M   'P 1'
#
loop_
_entity.id
_entity.type
_entity.pdbx_description
1 polymer ?
#
loop_
_entity_poly.entity_id
_entity_poly.type
_entity_poly.pdbx_seq_one_letter_code
_entity_poly.pdbx_strand_id
1 'polypeptide(L)'
;MLKTGEMGERNFLARIRGLVNIPRGAVLGFDDDASDIPISDRSHLVINVDTFVRKTDWLPGMTPAQAGRKTAVMALSDLAAKGARPLATMLSLCVPEDYEVDDAQEIIRGFSQYGLKASIPYLGGDVGMCDDVVLTGVALGVASPEEIVPRSGARVGDIVAVTGLFGLTSIAFEVLIKGREVESELHKAALETAYRPEIEIDFIASLKEIGAVTAAMDSSDGLGITLHTIAKQSGCGIIVDKLPLPPAIDIFCRDEKLDTMKMVMQGGEEFLLVLTIPPEKYDSALDIAKKMKVNLHKIGSITRDDRVVWANEEGSKPIPFAGYDNFREWD
;
A
#
# COMPACT_ATOMS: atom_id res chain seq x y z
N MET A 1 4.06 18.72 27.51
CA MET A 1 4.87 17.85 26.62
C MET A 1 4.00 17.48 25.42
N LEU A 2 4.50 17.58 24.20
CA LEU A 2 3.77 17.23 22.97
C LEU A 2 3.58 15.72 22.89
N LYS A 3 2.35 15.25 22.64
CA LYS A 3 2.00 13.83 22.49
C LYS A 3 2.02 13.42 21.01
N THR A 4 2.17 12.12 20.73
CA THR A 4 2.19 11.59 19.35
C THR A 4 0.93 11.93 18.56
N GLY A 5 -0.26 11.81 19.16
CA GLY A 5 -1.54 12.18 18.53
C GLY A 5 -1.65 13.66 18.15
N GLU A 6 -1.01 14.57 18.93
CA GLU A 6 -0.95 16.00 18.62
C GLU A 6 0.02 16.29 17.44
N MET A 7 1.05 15.45 17.29
CA MET A 7 2.07 15.61 16.26
C MET A 7 1.64 15.00 14.90
N GLY A 8 0.97 13.86 14.92
CA GLY A 8 0.70 13.01 13.77
C GLY A 8 1.93 12.20 13.34
N GLU A 9 1.69 11.10 12.65
CA GLU A 9 2.73 10.12 12.29
C GLU A 9 3.84 10.71 11.43
N ARG A 10 3.48 11.39 10.35
CA ARG A 10 4.46 11.93 9.37
C ARG A 10 5.41 12.96 9.99
N ASN A 11 4.91 13.79 10.89
CA ASN A 11 5.75 14.74 11.61
C ASN A 11 6.66 14.03 12.62
N PHE A 12 6.15 12.97 13.26
CA PHE A 12 6.95 12.13 14.15
C PHE A 12 8.09 11.43 13.39
N LEU A 13 7.81 10.83 12.23
CA LEU A 13 8.82 10.22 11.36
C LEU A 13 9.88 11.25 10.93
N ALA A 14 9.47 12.44 10.50
CA ALA A 14 10.41 13.51 10.15
C ALA A 14 11.33 13.88 11.34
N ARG A 15 10.81 13.86 12.56
CA ARG A 15 11.59 14.18 13.78
C ARG A 15 12.65 13.13 14.11
N ILE A 16 12.36 11.85 13.88
CA ILE A 16 13.29 10.74 14.20
C ILE A 16 14.26 10.42 13.06
N ARG A 17 14.12 11.03 11.90
CA ARG A 17 14.98 10.79 10.72
C ARG A 17 16.47 10.79 11.04
N GLY A 18 16.94 11.73 11.87
CA GLY A 18 18.34 11.84 12.28
C GLY A 18 18.85 10.70 13.16
N LEU A 19 17.98 9.81 13.63
CA LEU A 19 18.33 8.64 14.44
C LEU A 19 18.54 7.39 13.57
N VAL A 20 18.12 7.43 12.31
CA VAL A 20 18.22 6.29 11.38
C VAL A 20 19.54 6.34 10.62
N ASN A 21 20.25 5.22 10.58
CA ASN A 21 21.48 5.07 9.86
C ASN A 21 21.23 4.30 8.57
N ILE A 22 21.38 4.97 7.43
CA ILE A 22 21.24 4.35 6.11
C ILE A 22 22.59 3.70 5.76
N PRO A 23 22.64 2.41 5.41
CA PRO A 23 23.87 1.74 5.01
C PRO A 23 24.49 2.40 3.78
N ARG A 24 25.84 2.49 3.75
CA ARG A 24 26.52 2.99 2.56
C ARG A 24 26.26 2.10 1.36
N GLY A 25 25.76 2.69 0.27
CA GLY A 25 25.42 1.99 -0.96
C GLY A 25 23.97 1.48 -1.01
N ALA A 26 23.16 1.73 0.03
CA ALA A 26 21.71 1.48 -0.04
C ALA A 26 21.07 2.36 -1.13
N VAL A 27 20.07 1.82 -1.81
CA VAL A 27 19.26 2.50 -2.85
C VAL A 27 18.09 3.22 -2.23
N LEU A 28 17.45 2.60 -1.22
CA LEU A 28 16.28 3.13 -0.53
C LEU A 28 16.68 4.04 0.63
N GLY A 29 15.96 5.15 0.77
CA GLY A 29 16.12 6.07 1.90
C GLY A 29 15.15 5.75 3.05
N PHE A 30 15.24 6.53 4.13
CA PHE A 30 14.32 6.43 5.28
C PHE A 30 12.85 6.67 4.93
N ASP A 31 12.58 7.44 3.87
CA ASP A 31 11.20 7.79 3.46
C ASP A 31 10.64 6.85 2.40
N ASP A 32 11.28 5.70 2.14
CA ASP A 32 10.79 4.71 1.19
C ASP A 32 9.92 3.64 1.87
N ASP A 33 9.25 2.75 1.12
CA ASP A 33 8.38 1.69 1.64
C ASP A 33 9.17 0.64 2.43
N ALA A 34 10.39 0.35 2.00
CA ALA A 34 11.26 -0.64 2.60
C ALA A 34 12.67 -0.08 2.80
N SER A 35 13.50 -0.80 3.52
CA SER A 35 14.94 -0.52 3.66
C SER A 35 15.74 -1.58 2.93
N ASP A 36 16.93 -1.21 2.43
CA ASP A 36 17.83 -2.17 1.82
C ASP A 36 19.24 -2.14 2.41
N ILE A 37 19.88 -3.29 2.44
CA ILE A 37 21.24 -3.50 2.92
C ILE A 37 22.07 -4.16 1.81
N PRO A 38 23.13 -3.50 1.30
CA PRO A 38 24.06 -4.15 0.39
C PRO A 38 24.73 -5.37 1.04
N ILE A 39 24.55 -6.56 0.48
CA ILE A 39 25.23 -7.80 0.89
C ILE A 39 26.37 -8.16 -0.07
N SER A 40 26.32 -7.63 -1.28
CA SER A 40 27.40 -7.65 -2.26
C SER A 40 27.18 -6.55 -3.29
N ASP A 41 28.13 -6.36 -4.22
CA ASP A 41 28.00 -5.40 -5.33
C ASP A 41 26.81 -5.69 -6.27
N ARG A 42 26.24 -6.88 -6.20
CA ARG A 42 25.16 -7.36 -7.09
C ARG A 42 23.90 -7.77 -6.36
N SER A 43 23.84 -7.65 -5.05
CA SER A 43 22.69 -8.12 -4.28
C SER A 43 22.50 -7.31 -3.01
N HIS A 44 21.29 -6.83 -2.83
CA HIS A 44 20.82 -6.17 -1.62
C HIS A 44 19.75 -7.04 -0.95
N LEU A 45 19.79 -7.09 0.37
CA LEU A 45 18.69 -7.58 1.19
C LEU A 45 17.69 -6.43 1.33
N VAL A 46 16.46 -6.63 0.90
CA VAL A 46 15.36 -5.68 1.07
C VAL A 46 14.48 -6.15 2.21
N ILE A 47 14.19 -5.27 3.15
CA ILE A 47 13.51 -5.60 4.41
C ILE A 47 12.37 -4.62 4.62
N ASN A 48 11.19 -5.15 4.95
CA ASN A 48 10.09 -4.36 5.46
C ASN A 48 9.59 -4.90 6.80
N VAL A 49 9.05 -4.00 7.63
CA VAL A 49 8.38 -4.28 8.90
C VAL A 49 7.11 -3.47 8.96
N ASP A 50 5.98 -4.14 9.13
CA ASP A 50 4.69 -3.49 9.22
C ASP A 50 3.86 -4.04 10.39
N THR A 51 3.02 -3.19 10.99
CA THR A 51 2.31 -3.52 12.23
C THR A 51 0.81 -3.33 12.08
N PHE A 52 0.07 -4.40 12.33
CA PHE A 52 -1.37 -4.45 12.47
C PHE A 52 -1.77 -4.41 13.95
N VAL A 53 -2.61 -3.49 14.33
CA VAL A 53 -3.12 -3.33 15.70
C VAL A 53 -4.63 -3.57 15.71
N ARG A 54 -5.13 -4.46 16.58
CA ARG A 54 -6.57 -4.79 16.62
C ARG A 54 -7.45 -3.56 16.77
N LYS A 55 -7.06 -2.64 17.62
CA LYS A 55 -7.82 -1.43 17.90
C LYS A 55 -8.11 -0.58 16.67
N THR A 56 -7.18 -0.52 15.70
CA THR A 56 -7.25 0.36 14.53
C THR A 56 -7.53 -0.38 13.22
N ASP A 57 -7.02 -1.61 13.07
CA ASP A 57 -6.95 -2.28 11.77
C ASP A 57 -7.87 -3.51 11.66
N TRP A 58 -8.44 -3.96 12.82
CA TRP A 58 -9.34 -5.10 12.85
C TRP A 58 -10.78 -4.67 12.63
N LEU A 59 -11.24 -4.79 11.40
CA LEU A 59 -12.59 -4.38 11.03
C LEU A 59 -13.67 -5.28 11.65
N PRO A 60 -14.86 -4.74 11.97
CA PRO A 60 -15.99 -5.53 12.44
C PRO A 60 -16.28 -6.72 11.53
N GLY A 61 -16.39 -7.92 12.09
CA GLY A 61 -16.64 -9.17 11.34
C GLY A 61 -15.41 -9.82 10.71
N MET A 62 -14.23 -9.21 10.79
CA MET A 62 -12.97 -9.83 10.37
C MET A 62 -12.63 -11.03 11.27
N THR A 63 -12.27 -12.15 10.67
CA THR A 63 -11.81 -13.34 11.40
C THR A 63 -10.31 -13.25 11.77
N PRO A 64 -9.83 -14.01 12.78
CA PRO A 64 -8.42 -14.08 13.12
C PRO A 64 -7.53 -14.47 11.92
N ALA A 65 -7.96 -15.42 11.10
CA ALA A 65 -7.24 -15.81 9.89
C ALA A 65 -7.13 -14.66 8.86
N GLN A 66 -8.17 -13.83 8.73
CA GLN A 66 -8.14 -12.66 7.86
C GLN A 66 -7.21 -11.57 8.39
N ALA A 67 -7.16 -11.35 9.71
CA ALA A 67 -6.21 -10.42 10.33
C ALA A 67 -4.75 -10.86 10.07
N GLY A 68 -4.43 -12.13 10.29
CA GLY A 68 -3.11 -12.68 9.96
C GLY A 68 -2.75 -12.55 8.48
N ARG A 69 -3.70 -12.87 7.59
CA ARG A 69 -3.53 -12.68 6.14
C ARG A 69 -3.25 -11.21 5.78
N LYS A 70 -4.03 -10.28 6.33
CA LYS A 70 -3.86 -8.84 6.07
C LYS A 70 -2.47 -8.35 6.51
N THR A 71 -2.00 -8.80 7.69
CA THR A 71 -0.64 -8.50 8.16
C THR A 71 0.44 -9.00 7.18
N ALA A 72 0.25 -10.18 6.57
CA ALA A 72 1.17 -10.67 5.55
C ALA A 72 1.14 -9.81 4.27
N VAL A 73 -0.05 -9.35 3.86
CA VAL A 73 -0.21 -8.42 2.73
C VAL A 73 0.50 -7.12 3.01
N MET A 74 0.29 -6.50 4.17
CA MET A 74 0.95 -5.26 4.60
C MET A 74 2.47 -5.36 4.42
N ALA A 75 3.10 -6.37 5.03
CA ALA A 75 4.54 -6.53 4.94
C ALA A 75 5.06 -6.86 3.53
N LEU A 76 4.31 -7.60 2.73
CA LEU A 76 4.73 -8.03 1.39
C LEU A 76 4.43 -6.97 0.31
N SER A 77 3.44 -6.08 0.49
CA SER A 77 3.09 -5.04 -0.48
C SER A 77 4.24 -4.06 -0.71
N ASP A 78 4.91 -3.68 0.36
CA ASP A 78 6.08 -2.81 0.31
C ASP A 78 7.23 -3.45 -0.47
N LEU A 79 7.52 -4.74 -0.21
CA LEU A 79 8.53 -5.44 -0.99
C LEU A 79 8.17 -5.52 -2.47
N ALA A 80 6.90 -5.81 -2.77
CA ALA A 80 6.39 -5.86 -4.14
C ALA A 80 6.55 -4.52 -4.84
N ALA A 81 6.26 -3.41 -4.15
CA ALA A 81 6.46 -2.05 -4.69
C ALA A 81 7.93 -1.75 -5.01
N LYS A 82 8.88 -2.36 -4.31
CA LYS A 82 10.32 -2.17 -4.57
C LYS A 82 10.88 -3.08 -5.66
N GLY A 83 10.09 -4.00 -6.21
CA GLY A 83 10.55 -4.98 -7.20
C GLY A 83 11.49 -6.03 -6.61
N ALA A 84 11.54 -6.16 -5.29
CA ALA A 84 12.34 -7.18 -4.63
C ALA A 84 11.66 -8.55 -4.69
N ARG A 85 12.43 -9.60 -4.98
CA ARG A 85 11.93 -10.98 -4.93
C ARG A 85 11.86 -11.43 -3.46
N PRO A 86 10.66 -11.71 -2.92
CA PRO A 86 10.53 -12.15 -1.54
C PRO A 86 11.24 -13.49 -1.29
N LEU A 87 11.87 -13.61 -0.14
CA LEU A 87 12.56 -14.81 0.32
C LEU A 87 11.83 -15.52 1.45
N ALA A 88 11.30 -14.74 2.39
CA ALA A 88 10.64 -15.26 3.58
C ALA A 88 9.85 -14.19 4.31
N THR A 89 8.96 -14.63 5.19
CA THR A 89 8.26 -13.77 6.15
C THR A 89 8.46 -14.25 7.58
N MET A 90 8.34 -13.34 8.54
CA MET A 90 8.31 -13.61 9.99
C MET A 90 7.16 -12.82 10.63
N LEU A 91 6.68 -13.25 11.79
CA LEU A 91 5.59 -12.60 12.52
C LEU A 91 5.92 -12.50 14.00
N SER A 92 5.88 -11.30 14.57
CA SER A 92 5.75 -11.13 16.01
C SER A 92 4.26 -10.99 16.36
N LEU A 93 3.79 -11.80 17.30
CA LEU A 93 2.42 -11.85 17.76
C LEU A 93 2.37 -11.49 19.25
N CYS A 94 1.73 -10.37 19.60
CA CYS A 94 1.42 -10.01 20.98
C CYS A 94 -0.09 -10.09 21.19
N VAL A 95 -0.52 -10.77 22.28
CA VAL A 95 -1.93 -10.98 22.62
C VAL A 95 -2.15 -10.81 24.13
N PRO A 96 -3.39 -10.53 24.58
CA PRO A 96 -3.75 -10.56 26.00
C PRO A 96 -3.56 -11.95 26.64
N GLU A 97 -3.40 -11.99 27.96
CA GLU A 97 -3.21 -13.24 28.73
C GLU A 97 -4.40 -14.22 28.53
N ASP A 98 -5.61 -13.69 28.37
CA ASP A 98 -6.86 -14.44 28.22
C ASP A 98 -7.28 -14.66 26.77
N TYR A 99 -6.38 -14.41 25.80
CA TYR A 99 -6.69 -14.60 24.37
C TYR A 99 -6.80 -16.08 24.01
N GLU A 100 -7.82 -16.45 23.24
CA GLU A 100 -8.08 -17.83 22.87
C GLU A 100 -6.94 -18.39 21.97
N VAL A 101 -6.42 -19.56 22.36
CA VAL A 101 -5.30 -20.22 21.66
C VAL A 101 -5.65 -20.56 20.23
N ASP A 102 -6.88 -21.00 19.97
CA ASP A 102 -7.35 -21.35 18.62
C ASP A 102 -7.38 -20.10 17.71
N ASP A 103 -7.80 -18.95 18.22
CA ASP A 103 -7.77 -17.69 17.48
C ASP A 103 -6.33 -17.23 17.18
N ALA A 104 -5.41 -17.37 18.14
CA ALA A 104 -3.99 -17.10 17.93
C ALA A 104 -3.39 -18.01 16.83
N GLN A 105 -3.76 -19.29 16.81
CA GLN A 105 -3.35 -20.23 15.76
C GLN A 105 -3.94 -19.86 14.38
N GLU A 106 -5.20 -19.40 14.33
CA GLU A 106 -5.82 -18.96 13.08
C GLU A 106 -5.13 -17.70 12.53
N ILE A 107 -4.71 -16.75 13.38
CA ILE A 107 -3.89 -15.60 12.95
C ILE A 107 -2.62 -16.09 12.24
N ILE A 108 -1.82 -16.95 12.91
CA ILE A 108 -0.58 -17.48 12.35
C ILE A 108 -0.85 -18.27 11.06
N ARG A 109 -1.94 -19.04 11.01
CA ARG A 109 -2.35 -19.78 9.82
C ARG A 109 -2.65 -18.84 8.65
N GLY A 110 -3.45 -17.80 8.87
CA GLY A 110 -3.78 -16.79 7.84
C GLY A 110 -2.53 -16.11 7.30
N PHE A 111 -1.62 -15.70 8.17
CA PHE A 111 -0.35 -15.09 7.81
C PHE A 111 0.52 -16.03 6.95
N SER A 112 0.77 -17.25 7.43
CA SER A 112 1.64 -18.19 6.75
C SER A 112 1.08 -18.69 5.41
N GLN A 113 -0.22 -18.94 5.33
CA GLN A 113 -0.87 -19.42 4.11
C GLN A 113 -0.86 -18.40 2.98
N TYR A 114 -0.88 -17.11 3.28
CA TYR A 114 -0.79 -16.09 2.25
C TYR A 114 0.54 -16.14 1.52
N GLY A 115 1.66 -16.14 2.25
CA GLY A 115 3.00 -16.26 1.65
C GLY A 115 3.19 -17.57 0.89
N LEU A 116 2.68 -18.70 1.42
CA LEU A 116 2.82 -20.01 0.78
C LEU A 116 2.21 -20.10 -0.61
N LYS A 117 1.13 -19.36 -0.91
CA LYS A 117 0.56 -19.30 -2.26
C LYS A 117 1.57 -18.80 -3.30
N ALA A 118 2.46 -17.90 -2.89
CA ALA A 118 3.54 -17.37 -3.72
C ALA A 118 4.89 -18.07 -3.46
N SER A 119 4.88 -19.24 -2.79
CA SER A 119 6.08 -20.00 -2.40
C SER A 119 7.03 -19.24 -1.45
N ILE A 120 6.49 -18.30 -0.66
CA ILE A 120 7.24 -17.54 0.34
C ILE A 120 7.06 -18.22 1.70
N PRO A 121 8.12 -18.80 2.29
CA PRO A 121 8.02 -19.51 3.56
C PRO A 121 7.84 -18.54 4.73
N TYR A 122 7.05 -18.95 5.71
CA TYR A 122 6.99 -18.37 7.03
C TYR A 122 8.03 -19.05 7.93
N LEU A 123 8.98 -18.28 8.48
CA LEU A 123 10.10 -18.83 9.25
C LEU A 123 9.85 -18.90 10.77
N GLY A 124 8.67 -18.45 11.23
CA GLY A 124 8.38 -18.26 12.64
C GLY A 124 8.50 -16.79 13.05
N GLY A 125 8.84 -16.55 14.31
CA GLY A 125 8.91 -15.19 14.84
C GLY A 125 8.95 -15.22 16.36
N ASP A 126 8.25 -14.28 16.99
CA ASP A 126 8.20 -14.11 18.44
C ASP A 126 6.76 -14.05 18.95
N VAL A 127 6.56 -14.37 20.24
CA VAL A 127 5.26 -14.27 20.91
C VAL A 127 5.43 -13.48 22.18
N GLY A 128 4.60 -12.45 22.37
CA GLY A 128 4.61 -11.59 23.53
C GLY A 128 3.22 -11.41 24.13
N MET A 129 3.15 -10.75 25.27
CA MET A 129 1.92 -10.39 25.96
C MET A 129 1.75 -8.86 25.98
N CYS A 130 0.53 -8.39 25.66
CA CYS A 130 0.13 -7.00 25.78
C CYS A 130 -1.39 -6.89 25.95
N ASP A 131 -1.91 -5.68 26.20
CA ASP A 131 -3.34 -5.46 26.46
C ASP A 131 -4.22 -5.46 25.19
N ASP A 132 -3.63 -5.63 24.01
CA ASP A 132 -4.34 -5.68 22.71
C ASP A 132 -3.76 -6.81 21.85
N VAL A 133 -4.34 -7.07 20.69
CA VAL A 133 -3.73 -7.94 19.66
C VAL A 133 -2.88 -7.08 18.73
N VAL A 134 -1.59 -7.34 18.75
CA VAL A 134 -0.61 -6.64 17.88
C VAL A 134 0.17 -7.66 17.07
N LEU A 135 0.11 -7.50 15.76
CA LEU A 135 0.79 -8.37 14.78
C LEU A 135 1.85 -7.53 14.05
N THR A 136 3.10 -7.92 14.13
CA THR A 136 4.15 -7.25 13.36
C THR A 136 4.72 -8.22 12.35
N GLY A 137 4.35 -7.99 11.08
CA GLY A 137 4.86 -8.74 9.93
C GLY A 137 6.22 -8.21 9.51
N VAL A 138 7.14 -9.13 9.22
CA VAL A 138 8.44 -8.83 8.60
C VAL A 138 8.51 -9.57 7.28
N ALA A 139 8.87 -8.85 6.23
CA ALA A 139 9.14 -9.45 4.93
C ALA A 139 10.61 -9.23 4.53
N LEU A 140 11.23 -10.28 4.03
CA LEU A 140 12.61 -10.31 3.57
C LEU A 140 12.63 -10.61 2.08
N GLY A 141 13.38 -9.84 1.31
CA GLY A 141 13.53 -10.04 -0.13
C GLY A 141 14.94 -9.73 -0.60
N VAL A 142 15.23 -10.04 -1.84
CA VAL A 142 16.48 -9.70 -2.52
C VAL A 142 16.21 -9.06 -3.86
N ALA A 143 17.09 -8.11 -4.23
CA ALA A 143 17.16 -7.53 -5.56
C ALA A 143 18.60 -7.11 -5.85
N SER A 144 18.99 -6.96 -7.11
CA SER A 144 20.19 -6.19 -7.42
C SER A 144 19.90 -4.69 -7.24
N PRO A 145 20.92 -3.84 -6.98
CA PRO A 145 20.69 -2.41 -6.80
C PRO A 145 19.98 -1.76 -8.00
N GLU A 146 20.19 -2.28 -9.22
CA GLU A 146 19.56 -1.78 -10.44
C GLU A 146 18.09 -2.21 -10.56
N GLU A 147 17.68 -3.30 -9.90
CA GLU A 147 16.30 -3.80 -9.89
C GLU A 147 15.42 -3.10 -8.85
N ILE A 148 16.00 -2.52 -7.82
CA ILE A 148 15.25 -1.80 -6.78
C ILE A 148 14.57 -0.57 -7.42
N VAL A 149 13.27 -0.41 -7.14
CA VAL A 149 12.45 0.72 -7.61
C VAL A 149 12.05 1.60 -6.43
N PRO A 150 12.67 2.78 -6.26
CA PRO A 150 12.31 3.69 -5.18
C PRO A 150 10.98 4.40 -5.44
N ARG A 151 10.44 5.06 -4.42
CA ARG A 151 9.32 6.02 -4.54
C ARG A 151 9.69 7.23 -5.38
N SER A 152 10.97 7.56 -5.46
CA SER A 152 11.52 8.64 -6.29
C SER A 152 11.92 8.11 -7.67
N GLY A 153 12.08 9.03 -8.64
CA GLY A 153 12.56 8.67 -9.98
C GLY A 153 11.54 8.87 -11.09
N ALA A 154 10.32 9.29 -10.77
CA ALA A 154 9.32 9.71 -11.75
C ALA A 154 9.86 10.89 -12.59
N ARG A 155 9.59 10.86 -13.91
CA ARG A 155 10.08 11.84 -14.87
C ARG A 155 8.93 12.57 -15.53
N VAL A 156 9.12 13.85 -15.85
CA VAL A 156 8.11 14.63 -16.58
C VAL A 156 7.73 13.93 -17.87
N GLY A 157 6.43 13.71 -18.06
CA GLY A 157 5.88 12.97 -19.20
C GLY A 157 5.59 11.50 -18.91
N ASP A 158 6.11 10.93 -17.82
CA ASP A 158 5.75 9.55 -17.44
C ASP A 158 4.23 9.42 -17.21
N ILE A 159 3.70 8.28 -17.57
CA ILE A 159 2.33 7.89 -17.30
C ILE A 159 2.23 7.46 -15.84
N VAL A 160 1.23 7.97 -15.11
CA VAL A 160 0.86 7.47 -13.79
C VAL A 160 -0.16 6.35 -13.98
N ALA A 161 0.12 5.18 -13.42
CA ALA A 161 -0.74 4.01 -13.52
C ALA A 161 -0.92 3.31 -12.17
N VAL A 162 -2.00 2.53 -12.05
CA VAL A 162 -2.35 1.76 -10.85
C VAL A 162 -2.75 0.32 -11.22
N THR A 163 -2.54 -0.63 -10.30
CA THR A 163 -2.81 -2.06 -10.54
C THR A 163 -4.23 -2.50 -10.18
N GLY A 164 -5.16 -1.59 -10.02
CA GLY A 164 -6.54 -1.90 -9.70
C GLY A 164 -7.40 -0.66 -9.56
N LEU A 165 -8.63 -0.87 -9.08
CA LEU A 165 -9.61 0.19 -8.84
C LEU A 165 -9.72 0.47 -7.35
N PHE A 166 -9.80 1.74 -6.99
CA PHE A 166 -9.82 2.26 -5.62
C PHE A 166 -11.25 2.56 -5.14
N GLY A 167 -11.39 2.69 -3.81
CA GLY A 167 -12.61 3.10 -3.14
C GLY A 167 -13.45 1.96 -2.58
N LEU A 168 -13.13 0.68 -2.86
CA LEU A 168 -13.87 -0.45 -2.29
C LEU A 168 -13.64 -0.56 -0.77
N THR A 169 -12.45 -0.31 -0.27
CA THR A 169 -12.19 -0.25 1.18
C THR A 169 -12.93 0.91 1.84
N SER A 170 -13.01 2.08 1.18
CA SER A 170 -13.84 3.18 1.66
C SER A 170 -15.31 2.80 1.77
N ILE A 171 -15.86 2.06 0.80
CA ILE A 171 -17.21 1.51 0.89
C ILE A 171 -17.34 0.54 2.07
N ALA A 172 -16.35 -0.33 2.29
CA ALA A 172 -16.36 -1.23 3.44
C ALA A 172 -16.40 -0.45 4.77
N PHE A 173 -15.66 0.65 4.90
CA PHE A 173 -15.69 1.52 6.08
C PHE A 173 -17.06 2.21 6.27
N GLU A 174 -17.68 2.69 5.19
CA GLU A 174 -19.04 3.25 5.25
C GLU A 174 -20.07 2.21 5.74
N VAL A 175 -19.92 0.95 5.31
CA VAL A 175 -20.79 -0.16 5.74
C VAL A 175 -20.49 -0.60 7.17
N LEU A 176 -19.23 -0.96 7.45
CA LEU A 176 -18.85 -1.65 8.70
C LEU A 176 -18.76 -0.71 9.91
N ILE A 177 -18.32 0.54 9.68
CA ILE A 177 -18.09 1.51 10.74
C ILE A 177 -19.27 2.48 10.87
N LYS A 178 -19.82 2.94 9.74
CA LYS A 178 -20.89 3.95 9.74
C LYS A 178 -22.30 3.35 9.55
N GLY A 179 -22.40 2.03 9.31
CA GLY A 179 -23.66 1.31 9.21
C GLY A 179 -24.52 1.67 7.98
N ARG A 180 -23.89 2.14 6.89
CA ARG A 180 -24.61 2.46 5.66
C ARG A 180 -25.02 1.21 4.91
N GLU A 181 -26.19 1.26 4.28
CA GLU A 181 -26.65 0.21 3.38
C GLU A 181 -26.11 0.48 1.96
N VAL A 182 -25.63 -0.55 1.30
CA VAL A 182 -25.15 -0.51 -0.09
C VAL A 182 -25.76 -1.67 -0.88
N GLU A 183 -25.78 -1.55 -2.19
CA GLU A 183 -26.24 -2.60 -3.10
C GLU A 183 -25.43 -3.89 -2.88
N SER A 184 -26.08 -5.05 -2.99
CA SER A 184 -25.55 -6.38 -2.59
C SER A 184 -24.21 -6.74 -3.23
N GLU A 185 -24.03 -6.49 -4.53
CA GLU A 185 -22.77 -6.81 -5.22
C GLU A 185 -21.63 -5.86 -4.79
N LEU A 186 -21.94 -4.56 -4.62
CA LEU A 186 -20.97 -3.59 -4.10
C LEU A 186 -20.60 -3.91 -2.65
N HIS A 187 -21.55 -4.29 -1.82
CA HIS A 187 -21.32 -4.73 -0.44
C HIS A 187 -20.34 -5.92 -0.39
N LYS A 188 -20.62 -6.96 -1.18
CA LYS A 188 -19.78 -8.16 -1.25
C LYS A 188 -18.36 -7.83 -1.73
N ALA A 189 -18.22 -7.04 -2.80
CA ALA A 189 -16.93 -6.64 -3.34
C ALA A 189 -16.11 -5.81 -2.33
N ALA A 190 -16.78 -4.87 -1.63
CA ALA A 190 -16.15 -4.04 -0.61
C ALA A 190 -15.62 -4.88 0.56
N LEU A 191 -16.43 -5.80 1.10
CA LEU A 191 -16.00 -6.67 2.20
C LEU A 191 -14.88 -7.63 1.80
N GLU A 192 -14.95 -8.22 0.58
CA GLU A 192 -13.87 -9.08 0.10
C GLU A 192 -12.55 -8.32 0.00
N THR A 193 -12.58 -7.10 -0.55
CA THR A 193 -11.37 -6.25 -0.64
C THR A 193 -10.81 -5.89 0.73
N ALA A 194 -11.66 -5.50 1.69
CA ALA A 194 -11.21 -5.07 3.01
C ALA A 194 -10.72 -6.22 3.89
N TYR A 195 -11.36 -7.40 3.81
CA TYR A 195 -10.99 -8.56 4.63
C TYR A 195 -9.91 -9.42 4.00
N ARG A 196 -9.78 -9.39 2.67
CA ARG A 196 -8.89 -10.28 1.93
C ARG A 196 -8.15 -9.55 0.81
N PRO A 197 -7.41 -8.47 1.14
CA PRO A 197 -6.64 -7.75 0.14
C PRO A 197 -5.67 -8.68 -0.59
N GLU A 198 -5.42 -8.41 -1.87
CA GLU A 198 -4.44 -9.13 -2.72
C GLU A 198 -3.42 -8.14 -3.26
N ILE A 199 -2.20 -8.60 -3.47
CA ILE A 199 -1.10 -7.80 -4.03
C ILE A 199 -0.44 -8.51 -5.20
N GLU A 200 0.20 -7.73 -6.05
CA GLU A 200 0.90 -8.18 -7.26
C GLU A 200 2.40 -8.28 -6.99
N ILE A 201 2.85 -9.39 -6.39
CA ILE A 201 4.20 -9.56 -5.83
C ILE A 201 5.32 -9.34 -6.87
N ASP A 202 5.20 -9.95 -8.06
CA ASP A 202 6.29 -9.96 -9.06
C ASP A 202 6.10 -8.90 -10.17
N PHE A 203 5.07 -8.06 -10.09
CA PHE A 203 4.71 -7.18 -11.19
C PHE A 203 5.74 -6.08 -11.43
N ILE A 204 6.17 -5.38 -10.37
CA ILE A 204 7.19 -4.31 -10.48
C ILE A 204 8.53 -4.86 -10.97
N ALA A 205 8.95 -6.02 -10.47
CA ALA A 205 10.17 -6.69 -10.94
C ALA A 205 10.10 -6.96 -12.45
N SER A 206 8.98 -7.51 -12.94
CA SER A 206 8.76 -7.79 -14.36
C SER A 206 8.75 -6.52 -15.24
N LEU A 207 8.22 -5.41 -14.73
CA LEU A 207 8.28 -4.12 -15.43
C LEU A 207 9.70 -3.54 -15.45
N LYS A 208 10.44 -3.72 -14.36
CA LYS A 208 11.80 -3.22 -14.22
C LYS A 208 12.75 -3.90 -15.20
N GLU A 209 12.62 -5.20 -15.44
CA GLU A 209 13.41 -5.96 -16.42
C GLU A 209 13.36 -5.35 -17.83
N ILE A 210 12.24 -4.76 -18.21
CA ILE A 210 12.07 -4.10 -19.52
C ILE A 210 12.23 -2.58 -19.49
N GLY A 211 12.59 -2.01 -18.33
CA GLY A 211 12.72 -0.58 -18.12
C GLY A 211 11.38 0.18 -18.21
N ALA A 212 10.28 -0.47 -17.84
CA ALA A 212 8.92 0.09 -17.91
C ALA A 212 8.41 0.66 -16.57
N VAL A 213 9.29 0.90 -15.61
CA VAL A 213 8.94 1.55 -14.34
C VAL A 213 10.05 2.48 -13.90
N THR A 214 9.68 3.69 -13.47
CA THR A 214 10.63 4.72 -13.00
C THR A 214 10.51 5.00 -11.51
N ALA A 215 9.30 4.92 -10.95
CA ALA A 215 9.01 4.99 -9.52
C ALA A 215 7.82 4.10 -9.19
N ALA A 216 7.77 3.56 -7.98
CA ALA A 216 6.63 2.78 -7.50
C ALA A 216 6.48 2.89 -5.98
N MET A 217 5.24 2.77 -5.53
CA MET A 217 4.82 2.73 -4.13
C MET A 217 3.53 1.92 -4.05
N ASP A 218 3.29 1.20 -2.95
CA ASP A 218 1.97 0.68 -2.64
C ASP A 218 1.05 1.79 -2.09
N SER A 219 -0.23 1.54 -2.02
CA SER A 219 -1.20 2.50 -1.48
C SER A 219 -1.89 1.91 -0.25
N SER A 220 -1.24 2.06 0.89
CA SER A 220 -1.75 1.67 2.22
C SER A 220 -2.57 2.78 2.88
N ASP A 221 -2.10 4.04 2.79
CA ASP A 221 -2.71 5.21 3.46
C ASP A 221 -3.70 5.97 2.59
N GLY A 222 -3.94 5.51 1.37
CA GLY A 222 -4.81 6.13 0.38
C GLY A 222 -4.08 6.73 -0.82
N LEU A 223 -4.75 6.67 -1.98
CA LEU A 223 -4.17 7.07 -3.27
C LEU A 223 -3.66 8.51 -3.28
N GLY A 224 -4.38 9.44 -2.64
CA GLY A 224 -3.97 10.84 -2.57
C GLY A 224 -2.60 11.03 -1.91
N ILE A 225 -2.36 10.37 -0.77
CA ILE A 225 -1.08 10.39 -0.07
C ILE A 225 0.02 9.77 -0.94
N THR A 226 -0.25 8.62 -1.57
CA THR A 226 0.71 7.93 -2.44
C THR A 226 1.15 8.81 -3.61
N LEU A 227 0.20 9.46 -4.31
CA LEU A 227 0.50 10.39 -5.40
C LEU A 227 1.36 11.58 -4.93
N HIS A 228 1.00 12.20 -3.82
CA HIS A 228 1.80 13.30 -3.25
C HIS A 228 3.19 12.86 -2.82
N THR A 229 3.34 11.65 -2.31
CA THR A 229 4.62 11.09 -1.89
C THR A 229 5.54 10.88 -3.09
N ILE A 230 5.07 10.24 -4.15
CA ILE A 230 5.81 10.04 -5.40
C ILE A 230 6.20 11.40 -6.00
N ALA A 231 5.25 12.34 -6.10
CA ALA A 231 5.49 13.68 -6.65
C ALA A 231 6.58 14.42 -5.87
N LYS A 232 6.45 14.49 -4.54
CA LYS A 232 7.40 15.17 -3.65
C LYS A 232 8.80 14.56 -3.71
N GLN A 233 8.90 13.23 -3.68
CA GLN A 233 10.21 12.56 -3.69
C GLN A 233 10.88 12.60 -5.07
N SER A 234 10.10 12.73 -6.13
CA SER A 234 10.61 12.89 -7.51
C SER A 234 10.82 14.35 -7.92
N GLY A 235 10.41 15.33 -7.08
CA GLY A 235 10.53 16.76 -7.40
C GLY A 235 9.68 17.18 -8.60
N CYS A 236 8.46 16.65 -8.72
CA CYS A 236 7.55 16.86 -9.84
C CYS A 236 6.10 17.03 -9.37
N GLY A 237 5.18 17.27 -10.29
CA GLY A 237 3.75 17.26 -10.05
C GLY A 237 3.05 16.10 -10.75
N ILE A 238 1.78 15.91 -10.44
CA ILE A 238 0.93 14.88 -11.04
C ILE A 238 -0.40 15.49 -11.46
N ILE A 239 -0.82 15.22 -12.69
CA ILE A 239 -2.19 15.44 -13.14
C ILE A 239 -2.86 14.06 -13.22
N VAL A 240 -3.94 13.89 -12.44
CA VAL A 240 -4.86 12.76 -12.57
C VAL A 240 -6.00 13.19 -13.47
N ASP A 241 -6.20 12.52 -14.58
CA ASP A 241 -7.25 12.79 -15.57
C ASP A 241 -8.36 11.74 -15.58
N LYS A 242 -8.15 10.61 -14.90
CA LYS A 242 -9.12 9.53 -14.77
C LYS A 242 -9.10 8.94 -13.36
N LEU A 243 -10.23 9.01 -12.66
CA LEU A 243 -10.38 8.35 -11.35
C LEU A 243 -10.45 6.82 -11.53
N PRO A 244 -9.59 6.07 -10.84
CA PRO A 244 -9.61 4.61 -10.91
C PRO A 244 -10.65 4.03 -9.94
N LEU A 245 -11.93 4.04 -10.30
CA LEU A 245 -13.00 3.52 -9.45
C LEU A 245 -13.97 2.62 -10.21
N PRO A 246 -14.58 1.65 -9.54
CA PRO A 246 -15.74 0.92 -10.07
C PRO A 246 -16.93 1.87 -10.29
N PRO A 247 -17.68 1.77 -11.41
CA PRO A 247 -18.83 2.63 -11.66
C PRO A 247 -19.90 2.62 -10.54
N ALA A 248 -20.04 1.50 -9.85
CA ALA A 248 -20.97 1.35 -8.72
C ALA A 248 -20.65 2.31 -7.56
N ILE A 249 -19.38 2.65 -7.35
CA ILE A 249 -18.97 3.62 -6.31
C ILE A 249 -19.45 5.03 -6.66
N ASP A 250 -19.35 5.44 -7.93
CA ASP A 250 -19.81 6.77 -8.35
C ASP A 250 -21.34 6.89 -8.21
N ILE A 251 -22.08 5.83 -8.53
CA ILE A 251 -23.53 5.74 -8.32
C ILE A 251 -23.86 5.87 -6.83
N PHE A 252 -23.23 5.06 -5.99
CA PHE A 252 -23.42 5.09 -4.54
C PHE A 252 -23.12 6.46 -3.94
N CYS A 253 -21.98 7.06 -4.30
CA CYS A 253 -21.61 8.38 -3.80
C CYS A 253 -22.63 9.45 -4.17
N ARG A 254 -23.16 9.40 -5.39
CA ARG A 254 -24.19 10.33 -5.85
C ARG A 254 -25.50 10.16 -5.08
N ASP A 255 -25.96 8.93 -4.88
CA ASP A 255 -27.21 8.63 -4.18
C ASP A 255 -27.11 9.03 -2.69
N GLU A 256 -25.98 8.76 -2.06
CA GLU A 256 -25.68 9.07 -0.65
C GLU A 256 -25.16 10.49 -0.42
N LYS A 257 -24.99 11.29 -1.48
CA LYS A 257 -24.39 12.65 -1.46
C LYS A 257 -23.01 12.69 -0.82
N LEU A 258 -22.20 11.68 -1.10
CA LEU A 258 -20.80 11.57 -0.68
C LEU A 258 -19.87 12.16 -1.76
N ASP A 259 -18.69 12.59 -1.35
CA ASP A 259 -17.65 13.06 -2.27
C ASP A 259 -16.89 11.86 -2.87
N THR A 260 -17.13 11.56 -4.15
CA THR A 260 -16.46 10.49 -4.90
C THR A 260 -14.93 10.64 -4.87
N MET A 261 -14.42 11.87 -4.95
CA MET A 261 -12.98 12.13 -4.87
C MET A 261 -12.42 11.71 -3.51
N LYS A 262 -13.10 12.05 -2.41
CA LYS A 262 -12.72 11.64 -1.07
C LYS A 262 -12.69 10.12 -0.95
N MET A 263 -13.73 9.43 -1.45
CA MET A 263 -13.83 7.95 -1.39
C MET A 263 -12.68 7.25 -2.12
N VAL A 264 -12.22 7.79 -3.25
CA VAL A 264 -11.15 7.20 -4.06
C VAL A 264 -9.76 7.59 -3.56
N MET A 265 -9.58 8.84 -3.13
CA MET A 265 -8.25 9.37 -2.81
C MET A 265 -7.82 9.19 -1.36
N GLN A 266 -8.77 9.07 -0.42
CA GLN A 266 -8.49 9.06 1.01
C GLN A 266 -8.76 7.69 1.67
N GLY A 267 -9.34 6.73 0.95
CA GLY A 267 -9.44 5.35 1.41
C GLY A 267 -8.05 4.74 1.59
N GLY A 268 -7.87 3.95 2.63
CA GLY A 268 -6.64 3.21 2.88
C GLY A 268 -6.84 1.72 2.72
N GLU A 269 -5.76 0.95 2.94
CA GLU A 269 -5.76 -0.50 3.00
C GLU A 269 -6.11 -1.23 1.68
N GLU A 270 -5.96 -0.55 0.53
CA GLU A 270 -6.10 -1.20 -0.78
C GLU A 270 -4.85 -1.97 -1.19
N PHE A 271 -3.66 -1.55 -0.75
CA PHE A 271 -2.35 -2.15 -1.07
C PHE A 271 -2.09 -2.31 -2.57
N LEU A 272 -2.81 -1.54 -3.39
CA LEU A 272 -2.60 -1.51 -4.82
C LEU A 272 -1.33 -0.71 -5.16
N LEU A 273 -0.61 -1.14 -6.20
CA LEU A 273 0.59 -0.45 -6.64
C LEU A 273 0.25 0.79 -7.45
N VAL A 274 0.93 1.89 -7.14
CA VAL A 274 0.96 3.14 -7.91
C VAL A 274 2.35 3.28 -8.50
N LEU A 275 2.44 3.43 -9.81
CA LEU A 275 3.71 3.42 -10.52
C LEU A 275 3.76 4.44 -11.64
N THR A 276 4.97 4.82 -12.03
CA THR A 276 5.21 5.71 -13.16
C THR A 276 5.93 4.96 -14.28
N ILE A 277 5.47 5.15 -15.52
CA ILE A 277 5.89 4.39 -16.70
C ILE A 277 6.30 5.35 -17.80
N PRO A 278 7.52 5.22 -18.39
CA PRO A 278 7.87 5.98 -19.59
C PRO A 278 6.82 5.75 -20.70
N PRO A 279 6.33 6.81 -21.36
CA PRO A 279 5.23 6.69 -22.36
C PRO A 279 5.51 5.64 -23.45
N GLU A 280 6.75 5.54 -23.91
CA GLU A 280 7.18 4.60 -24.94
C GLU A 280 7.22 3.12 -24.47
N LYS A 281 7.09 2.90 -23.15
CA LYS A 281 7.06 1.57 -22.53
C LYS A 281 5.66 1.14 -22.10
N TYR A 282 4.66 2.01 -22.21
CA TYR A 282 3.33 1.73 -21.66
C TYR A 282 2.65 0.53 -22.31
N ASP A 283 2.73 0.38 -23.65
CA ASP A 283 2.15 -0.76 -24.34
C ASP A 283 2.82 -2.08 -23.93
N SER A 284 4.16 -2.07 -23.77
CA SER A 284 4.88 -3.24 -23.25
C SER A 284 4.50 -3.57 -21.80
N ALA A 285 4.23 -2.56 -20.97
CA ALA A 285 3.73 -2.74 -19.61
C ALA A 285 2.32 -3.35 -19.61
N LEU A 286 1.43 -2.93 -20.50
CA LEU A 286 0.11 -3.53 -20.67
C LEU A 286 0.18 -5.00 -21.11
N ASP A 287 1.12 -5.36 -21.95
CA ASP A 287 1.33 -6.76 -22.39
C ASP A 287 1.79 -7.64 -21.21
N ILE A 288 2.69 -7.14 -20.35
CA ILE A 288 3.09 -7.83 -19.12
C ILE A 288 1.91 -7.94 -18.17
N ALA A 289 1.19 -6.84 -17.91
CA ALA A 289 0.02 -6.82 -17.05
C ALA A 289 -1.02 -7.87 -17.51
N LYS A 290 -1.30 -7.94 -18.82
CA LYS A 290 -2.21 -8.95 -19.39
C LYS A 290 -1.72 -10.38 -19.15
N LYS A 291 -0.43 -10.66 -19.35
CA LYS A 291 0.17 -11.98 -19.11
C LYS A 291 0.08 -12.40 -17.64
N MET A 292 0.29 -11.45 -16.74
CA MET A 292 0.23 -11.66 -15.30
C MET A 292 -1.19 -11.54 -14.71
N LYS A 293 -2.19 -11.18 -15.55
CA LYS A 293 -3.59 -10.92 -15.16
C LYS A 293 -3.73 -9.75 -14.18
N VAL A 294 -2.86 -8.77 -14.27
CA VAL A 294 -2.91 -7.53 -13.50
C VAL A 294 -3.77 -6.50 -14.23
N ASN A 295 -4.65 -5.83 -13.51
CA ASN A 295 -5.49 -4.77 -14.05
C ASN A 295 -4.76 -3.42 -14.03
N LEU A 296 -3.90 -3.15 -15.00
CA LEU A 296 -3.15 -1.91 -15.09
C LEU A 296 -3.99 -0.79 -15.71
N HIS A 297 -4.24 0.27 -14.95
CA HIS A 297 -5.02 1.43 -15.35
C HIS A 297 -4.15 2.69 -15.40
N LYS A 298 -4.10 3.37 -16.56
CA LYS A 298 -3.58 4.73 -16.65
C LYS A 298 -4.56 5.67 -15.96
N ILE A 299 -4.05 6.52 -15.07
CA ILE A 299 -4.85 7.50 -14.31
C ILE A 299 -4.39 8.94 -14.51
N GLY A 300 -3.23 9.17 -15.15
CA GLY A 300 -2.70 10.51 -15.32
C GLY A 300 -1.28 10.54 -15.85
N SER A 301 -0.59 11.64 -15.58
CA SER A 301 0.79 11.86 -16.02
C SER A 301 1.59 12.75 -15.06
N ILE A 302 2.92 12.62 -15.13
CA ILE A 302 3.88 13.43 -14.38
C ILE A 302 4.11 14.76 -15.08
N THR A 303 4.08 15.85 -14.32
CA THR A 303 4.24 17.23 -14.80
C THR A 303 5.45 17.92 -14.18
N ARG A 304 5.80 19.08 -14.74
CA ARG A 304 6.96 19.86 -14.27
C ARG A 304 6.66 20.70 -13.02
N ASP A 305 5.40 21.06 -12.82
CA ASP A 305 5.01 21.79 -11.61
C ASP A 305 5.03 20.86 -10.39
N ASP A 306 4.86 21.40 -9.18
CA ASP A 306 4.90 20.67 -7.91
C ASP A 306 3.51 20.32 -7.36
N ARG A 307 2.44 20.49 -8.18
CA ARG A 307 1.08 20.27 -7.75
C ARG A 307 0.60 18.86 -8.08
N VAL A 308 -0.21 18.30 -7.20
CA VAL A 308 -0.99 17.07 -7.45
C VAL A 308 -2.44 17.46 -7.60
N VAL A 309 -2.98 17.33 -8.82
CA VAL A 309 -4.30 17.82 -9.18
C VAL A 309 -5.13 16.77 -9.90
N TRP A 310 -6.43 16.80 -9.66
CA TRP A 310 -7.44 16.20 -10.52
C TRP A 310 -7.82 17.18 -11.61
N ALA A 311 -7.81 16.77 -12.86
CA ALA A 311 -8.20 17.60 -13.99
C ALA A 311 -9.19 16.87 -14.91
N ASN A 312 -10.26 17.56 -15.27
CA ASN A 312 -11.28 17.13 -16.22
C ASN A 312 -11.68 18.29 -17.14
N GLU A 313 -12.71 18.11 -17.97
CA GLU A 313 -13.23 19.14 -18.90
C GLU A 313 -13.75 20.39 -18.18
N GLU A 314 -14.14 20.30 -16.90
CA GLU A 314 -14.64 21.41 -16.09
C GLU A 314 -13.51 22.23 -15.44
N GLY A 315 -12.26 21.73 -15.47
CA GLY A 315 -11.11 22.41 -14.89
C GLY A 315 -10.22 21.49 -14.03
N SER A 316 -9.42 22.10 -13.16
CA SER A 316 -8.54 21.36 -12.26
C SER A 316 -8.80 21.69 -10.80
N LYS A 317 -8.73 20.68 -9.93
CA LYS A 317 -8.87 20.80 -8.47
C LYS A 317 -7.67 20.14 -7.79
N PRO A 318 -7.12 20.71 -6.70
CA PRO A 318 -6.10 20.06 -5.92
C PRO A 318 -6.61 18.72 -5.36
N ILE A 319 -5.78 17.68 -5.43
CA ILE A 319 -6.00 16.46 -4.66
C ILE A 319 -5.48 16.72 -3.24
N PRO A 320 -6.28 16.53 -2.18
CA PRO A 320 -5.83 16.75 -0.82
C PRO A 320 -4.69 15.79 -0.44
N PHE A 321 -3.71 16.27 0.34
CA PHE A 321 -2.77 15.42 1.06
C PHE A 321 -3.45 14.92 2.33
N ALA A 322 -4.35 13.97 2.18
CA ALA A 322 -5.17 13.42 3.25
C ALA A 322 -5.40 11.92 3.03
N GLY A 323 -5.51 11.18 4.12
CA GLY A 323 -5.69 9.74 4.19
C GLY A 323 -5.42 9.26 5.60
N TYR A 324 -5.06 8.01 5.78
CA TYR A 324 -4.81 7.42 7.09
C TYR A 324 -3.57 8.02 7.78
N ASP A 325 -3.64 8.13 9.10
CA ASP A 325 -2.53 8.53 9.99
C ASP A 325 -2.69 7.76 11.29
N ASN A 326 -1.74 6.88 11.63
CA ASN A 326 -1.78 5.99 12.80
C ASN A 326 -1.98 6.70 14.15
N PHE A 327 -1.71 8.01 14.23
CA PHE A 327 -1.85 8.79 15.46
C PHE A 327 -3.05 9.71 15.46
N ARG A 328 -3.94 9.60 14.46
CA ARG A 328 -5.17 10.39 14.36
C ARG A 328 -6.37 9.47 14.19
N GLU A 329 -7.51 9.89 14.71
CA GLU A 329 -8.77 9.21 14.46
C GLU A 329 -9.23 9.46 13.01
N TRP A 330 -9.92 8.50 12.42
CA TRP A 330 -10.61 8.67 11.14
C TRP A 330 -11.76 9.66 11.28
N ASP A 331 -11.81 10.71 10.43
CA ASP A 331 -12.89 11.68 10.33
C ASP A 331 -13.99 11.25 9.34
#